data_a292ab6bd8699e3aa8d58c850cddfb1f
#
_entry.id   a292ab6bd8699e3aa8d58c850cddfb1f
#
_cell.length_a   1.000
_cell.length_b   1.000
_cell.length_c   1.000
_cell.angle_alpha   90.00
_cell.angle_beta   90.00
_cell.angle_gamma   90.00
#
_symmetry.space_group_name_H-M   'P 1'
#
loop_
_entity.id
_entity.type
_entity.pdbx_description
1 polymer ?
#
loop_
_entity_poly.entity_id
_entity_poly.type
_entity_poly.pdbx_seq_one_letter_code
_entity_poly.pdbx_strand_id
1 'polypeptide(L)'
;MYMFQNLFKKTDYKKLLEDGAIVIDVRNPGEFSMGALPGSENIPLATLGGRVNQIKERKVAVICVCASGMRSGIAKGQLKSAGIEAYNAGAWTKLIPHFE
;
A
#
# COMPACT_ATOMS: atom_id res chain seq x y z
N MET A 1 19.90 -20.81 -5.28
CA MET A 1 18.83 -21.11 -6.21
C MET A 1 17.51 -20.50 -5.79
N TYR A 2 17.09 -20.75 -4.56
CA TYR A 2 15.86 -20.17 -4.04
C TYR A 2 15.86 -18.66 -4.10
N MET A 3 17.03 -18.05 -3.84
CA MET A 3 17.11 -16.58 -3.80
C MET A 3 16.78 -15.94 -5.14
N PHE A 4 17.20 -16.55 -6.24
CA PHE A 4 16.90 -16.02 -7.57
C PHE A 4 15.42 -16.10 -7.90
N GLN A 5 14.76 -17.19 -7.53
CA GLN A 5 13.33 -17.34 -7.76
C GLN A 5 12.54 -16.32 -6.95
N ASN A 6 12.96 -16.07 -5.71
CA ASN A 6 12.29 -15.10 -4.84
C ASN A 6 12.46 -13.66 -5.32
N LEU A 7 13.62 -13.34 -5.91
CA LEU A 7 13.88 -11.99 -6.42
C LEU A 7 12.93 -11.57 -7.53
N PHE A 8 12.49 -12.54 -8.35
CA PHE A 8 11.64 -12.26 -9.50
C PHE A 8 10.17 -12.63 -9.27
N LYS A 9 9.85 -13.05 -8.07
CA LYS A 9 8.49 -13.41 -7.72
C LYS A 9 7.64 -12.15 -7.57
N LYS A 10 6.53 -12.10 -8.31
CA LYS A 10 5.59 -10.99 -8.21
C LYS A 10 4.82 -11.09 -6.90
N THR A 11 4.50 -9.92 -6.35
CA THR A 11 3.66 -9.84 -5.16
C THR A 11 2.25 -10.31 -5.49
N ASP A 12 1.73 -11.20 -4.66
CA ASP A 12 0.36 -11.69 -4.81
C ASP A 12 -0.59 -10.82 -3.97
N TYR A 13 -1.10 -9.75 -4.58
CA TYR A 13 -1.96 -8.80 -3.89
C TYR A 13 -3.30 -9.40 -3.50
N LYS A 14 -3.80 -10.32 -4.33
CA LYS A 14 -5.07 -11.00 -4.01
C LYS A 14 -4.94 -11.75 -2.69
N LYS A 15 -3.85 -12.49 -2.54
CA LYS A 15 -3.62 -13.25 -1.30
C LYS A 15 -3.44 -12.32 -0.11
N LEU A 16 -2.69 -11.25 -0.28
CA LEU A 16 -2.50 -10.27 0.80
C LEU A 16 -3.84 -9.70 1.27
N LEU A 17 -4.71 -9.35 0.33
CA LEU A 17 -6.04 -8.83 0.67
C LEU A 17 -6.91 -9.88 1.36
N GLU A 18 -6.87 -11.12 0.88
CA GLU A 18 -7.58 -12.23 1.52
C GLU A 18 -7.11 -12.45 2.95
N ASP A 19 -5.81 -12.24 3.20
CA ASP A 19 -5.20 -12.43 4.50
C ASP A 19 -5.35 -11.20 5.42
N GLY A 20 -6.07 -10.18 4.98
CA GLY A 20 -6.40 -9.04 5.84
C GLY A 20 -5.55 -7.78 5.62
N ALA A 21 -4.74 -7.72 4.56
CA ALA A 21 -3.98 -6.52 4.26
C ALA A 21 -4.92 -5.34 3.99
N ILE A 22 -4.47 -4.15 4.37
CA ILE A 22 -5.20 -2.91 4.10
C ILE A 22 -4.52 -2.16 2.96
N VAL A 23 -5.31 -1.36 2.24
CA VAL A 23 -4.78 -0.50 1.19
C VAL A 23 -4.77 0.93 1.72
N ILE A 24 -3.60 1.56 1.69
CA ILE A 24 -3.45 2.97 2.04
C ILE A 24 -3.10 3.74 0.77
N ASP A 25 -3.94 4.70 0.42
CA ASP A 25 -3.76 5.57 -0.72
C ASP A 25 -3.11 6.85 -0.22
N VAL A 26 -1.87 7.10 -0.66
CA VAL A 26 -1.09 8.23 -0.17
C VAL A 26 -1.16 9.45 -1.09
N ARG A 27 -2.17 9.48 -1.98
CA ARG A 27 -2.44 10.66 -2.81
C ARG A 27 -3.07 11.76 -1.96
N ASN A 28 -3.17 12.95 -2.53
CA ASN A 28 -3.86 14.06 -1.88
C ASN A 28 -5.36 13.79 -1.81
N PRO A 29 -6.07 14.38 -0.82
CA PRO A 29 -7.51 14.14 -0.68
C PRO A 29 -8.33 14.49 -1.93
N GLY A 30 -7.93 15.52 -2.68
CA GLY A 30 -8.60 15.88 -3.91
C GLY A 30 -8.52 14.80 -4.97
N GLU A 31 -7.35 14.17 -5.11
CA GLU A 31 -7.19 13.05 -6.04
C GLU A 31 -8.05 11.86 -5.60
N PHE A 32 -8.03 11.56 -4.32
CA PHE A 32 -8.77 10.44 -3.75
C PHE A 32 -10.29 10.61 -3.96
N SER A 33 -10.78 11.83 -3.80
CA SER A 33 -12.20 12.09 -3.96
C SER A 33 -12.70 11.94 -5.40
N MET A 34 -11.79 12.01 -6.37
CA MET A 34 -12.13 11.84 -7.78
C MET A 34 -12.20 10.37 -8.21
N GLY A 35 -11.76 9.46 -7.38
CA GLY A 35 -11.80 8.03 -7.63
C GLY A 35 -10.75 7.33 -6.82
N ALA A 36 -11.12 6.20 -6.21
CA ALA A 36 -10.22 5.42 -5.36
C ALA A 36 -10.74 3.98 -5.27
N LEU A 37 -9.90 3.09 -4.73
CA LEU A 37 -10.30 1.71 -4.50
C LEU A 37 -11.31 1.64 -3.35
N PRO A 38 -12.35 0.83 -3.49
CA PRO A 38 -13.30 0.63 -2.38
C PRO A 38 -12.57 0.15 -1.13
N GLY A 39 -12.89 0.76 0.02
CA GLY A 39 -12.29 0.35 1.29
C GLY A 39 -10.87 0.81 1.52
N SER A 40 -10.24 1.48 0.55
CA SER A 40 -8.90 2.04 0.79
C SER A 40 -8.99 3.24 1.71
N GLU A 41 -7.93 3.46 2.48
CA GLU A 41 -7.84 4.59 3.39
C GLU A 41 -6.94 5.65 2.79
N ASN A 42 -7.41 6.89 2.75
CA ASN A 42 -6.60 7.99 2.25
C ASN A 42 -5.77 8.59 3.38
N ILE A 43 -4.48 8.37 3.33
CA ILE A 43 -3.53 8.97 4.25
C ILE A 43 -2.44 9.63 3.38
N PRO A 44 -2.58 10.92 3.07
CA PRO A 44 -1.60 11.60 2.22
C PRO A 44 -0.17 11.42 2.72
N LEU A 45 0.76 11.26 1.80
CA LEU A 45 2.16 10.99 2.14
C LEU A 45 2.69 11.98 3.18
N ALA A 46 2.34 13.26 3.06
CA ALA A 46 2.82 14.30 3.97
C ALA A 46 2.35 14.09 5.42
N THR A 47 1.27 13.36 5.64
CA THR A 47 0.71 13.13 6.97
C THR A 47 0.98 11.70 7.49
N LEU A 48 1.57 10.86 6.66
CA LEU A 48 1.77 9.44 6.99
C LEU A 48 2.60 9.26 8.26
N GLY A 49 3.64 10.07 8.42
CA GLY A 49 4.53 9.96 9.58
C GLY A 49 3.81 10.03 10.92
N GLY A 50 2.77 10.87 11.01
CA GLY A 50 1.97 11.03 12.22
C GLY A 50 0.99 9.87 12.46
N ARG A 51 0.84 8.96 11.49
CA ARG A 51 -0.11 7.86 11.56
C ARG A 51 0.56 6.49 11.72
N VAL A 52 1.90 6.45 11.65
CA VAL A 52 2.65 5.19 11.62
C VAL A 52 2.37 4.31 12.83
N ASN A 53 2.33 4.87 14.03
CA ASN A 53 2.09 4.08 15.24
C ASN A 53 0.70 3.44 15.23
N GLN A 54 -0.32 4.19 14.80
CA GLN A 54 -1.69 3.67 14.68
C GLN A 54 -1.77 2.53 13.67
N ILE A 55 -1.07 2.69 12.55
CA ILE A 55 -1.04 1.65 11.51
C ILE A 55 -0.35 0.40 12.06
N LYS A 56 0.77 0.57 12.75
CA LYS A 56 1.53 -0.54 13.30
C LYS A 56 0.71 -1.35 14.30
N GLU A 57 -0.11 -0.69 15.10
CA GLU A 57 -0.97 -1.36 16.09
C GLU A 57 -2.00 -2.29 15.45
N ARG A 58 -2.35 -2.07 14.18
CA ARG A 58 -3.33 -2.90 13.50
C ARG A 58 -2.78 -4.28 13.14
N LYS A 59 -1.45 -4.44 13.11
CA LYS A 59 -0.77 -5.73 12.89
C LYS A 59 -1.21 -6.42 11.61
N VAL A 60 -1.35 -5.65 10.54
CA VAL A 60 -1.71 -6.14 9.21
C VAL A 60 -0.71 -5.65 8.20
N ALA A 61 -0.59 -6.34 7.08
CA ALA A 61 0.21 -5.87 5.96
C ALA A 61 -0.45 -4.66 5.32
N VAL A 62 0.35 -3.76 4.77
CA VAL A 62 -0.12 -2.54 4.13
C VAL A 62 0.29 -2.53 2.66
N ILE A 63 -0.69 -2.30 1.79
CA ILE A 63 -0.46 -2.13 0.36
C ILE A 63 -0.60 -0.64 0.07
N CYS A 64 0.51 -0.01 -0.33
CA CYS A 64 0.53 1.42 -0.62
C CYS A 64 0.26 1.65 -2.09
N VAL A 65 -0.61 2.62 -2.40
CA VAL A 65 -0.90 3.03 -3.77
C VAL A 65 -0.86 4.54 -3.89
N CYS A 66 -0.61 5.02 -5.11
CA CYS A 66 -0.73 6.43 -5.46
C CYS A 66 -1.09 6.54 -6.95
N ALA A 67 -0.78 7.66 -7.61
CA ALA A 67 -1.10 7.81 -9.02
C ALA A 67 -0.14 7.04 -9.93
N SER A 68 1.17 7.04 -9.61
CA SER A 68 2.20 6.46 -10.48
C SER A 68 3.16 5.51 -9.78
N GLY A 69 3.14 5.44 -8.44
CA GLY A 69 4.03 4.58 -7.68
C GLY A 69 5.17 5.29 -6.97
N MET A 70 5.41 6.58 -7.24
CA MET A 70 6.52 7.30 -6.58
C MET A 70 6.22 7.59 -5.13
N ARG A 71 5.08 8.22 -4.84
CA ARG A 71 4.68 8.54 -3.46
C ARG A 71 4.48 7.26 -2.66
N SER A 72 3.84 6.27 -3.26
CA SER A 72 3.61 4.99 -2.56
C SER A 72 4.90 4.22 -2.31
N GLY A 73 5.93 4.40 -3.15
CA GLY A 73 7.26 3.84 -2.90
C GLY A 73 7.90 4.45 -1.66
N ILE A 74 7.79 5.77 -1.50
CA ILE A 74 8.30 6.46 -0.31
C ILE A 74 7.53 6.00 0.92
N ALA A 75 6.20 5.90 0.81
CA ALA A 75 5.36 5.43 1.91
C ALA A 75 5.76 4.01 2.36
N LYS A 76 5.96 3.11 1.40
CA LYS A 76 6.44 1.75 1.70
C LYS A 76 7.73 1.80 2.52
N GLY A 77 8.68 2.63 2.11
CA GLY A 77 9.96 2.77 2.82
C GLY A 77 9.76 3.23 4.25
N GLN A 78 8.91 4.22 4.48
CA GLN A 78 8.63 4.73 5.82
C GLN A 78 8.00 3.65 6.70
N LEU A 79 7.02 2.93 6.17
CA LEU A 79 6.34 1.88 6.93
C LEU A 79 7.28 0.72 7.25
N LYS A 80 8.09 0.30 6.29
CA LYS A 80 9.06 -0.78 6.52
C LYS A 80 10.09 -0.39 7.58
N SER A 81 10.54 0.86 7.58
CA SER A 81 11.48 1.36 8.58
C SER A 81 10.88 1.30 9.98
N ALA A 82 9.57 1.35 10.10
CA ALA A 82 8.86 1.25 11.38
C ALA A 82 8.52 -0.19 11.76
N GLY A 83 8.94 -1.16 10.95
CA GLY A 83 8.68 -2.58 11.22
C GLY A 83 7.34 -3.08 10.69
N ILE A 84 6.70 -2.34 9.80
CA ILE A 84 5.42 -2.73 9.21
C ILE A 84 5.68 -3.44 7.88
N GLU A 85 5.00 -4.57 7.67
CA GLU A 85 5.04 -5.25 6.38
C GLU A 85 4.31 -4.38 5.36
N ALA A 86 5.03 -3.89 4.35
CA ALA A 86 4.47 -2.94 3.40
C ALA A 86 4.90 -3.24 1.97
N TYR A 87 4.02 -2.92 1.03
CA TYR A 87 4.20 -3.16 -0.40
C TYR A 87 3.83 -1.92 -1.18
N ASN A 88 4.50 -1.68 -2.30
CA ASN A 88 4.15 -0.62 -3.23
C ASN A 88 3.48 -1.24 -4.45
N ALA A 89 2.17 -1.09 -4.57
CA ALA A 89 1.43 -1.60 -5.73
C ALA A 89 1.45 -0.63 -6.91
N GLY A 90 1.97 0.57 -6.73
CA GLY A 90 2.05 1.56 -7.80
C GLY A 90 0.77 2.35 -7.97
N ALA A 91 0.33 2.50 -9.22
CA ALA A 91 -0.92 3.20 -9.51
C ALA A 91 -2.09 2.44 -8.90
N TRP A 92 -2.97 3.17 -8.22
CA TRP A 92 -4.13 2.56 -7.57
C TRP A 92 -5.02 1.80 -8.56
N THR A 93 -5.04 2.26 -9.81
CA THR A 93 -5.86 1.63 -10.85
C THR A 93 -5.42 0.19 -11.16
N LYS A 94 -4.18 -0.16 -10.86
CA LYS A 94 -3.68 -1.53 -11.10
C LYS A 94 -4.37 -2.56 -10.22
N LEU A 95 -4.91 -2.13 -9.07
CA LEU A 95 -5.59 -3.05 -8.16
C LEU A 95 -7.09 -3.14 -8.39
N ILE A 96 -7.64 -2.33 -9.30
CA ILE A 96 -9.08 -2.35 -9.58
C ILE A 96 -9.61 -3.76 -9.83
N PRO A 97 -8.94 -4.63 -10.63
CA PRO A 97 -9.45 -5.98 -10.87
C PRO A 97 -9.64 -6.82 -9.61
N HIS A 98 -8.93 -6.51 -8.54
CA HIS A 98 -9.05 -7.26 -7.29
C HIS A 98 -10.24 -6.82 -6.44
N PHE A 99 -10.95 -5.76 -6.89
CA PHE A 99 -12.08 -5.18 -6.15
C PHE A 99 -13.39 -5.24 -6.93
N GLU A 100 -13.35 -5.85 -8.11
CA GLU A 100 -14.55 -6.01 -8.95
C GLU A 100 -15.31 -7.30 -8.68
#